data_3d7a90355ab9b8f4bb86fe81ff58e84a
#
_entry.id   3d7a90355ab9b8f4bb86fe81ff58e84a
#
_cell.length_a   1.000
_cell.length_b   1.000
_cell.length_c   1.000
_cell.angle_alpha   90.00
_cell.angle_beta   90.00
_cell.angle_gamma   90.00
#
_symmetry.space_group_name_H-M   'P 1'
#
loop_
_entity.id
_entity.type
_entity.pdbx_description
1 polymer ?
#
loop_
_entity_poly.entity_id
_entity_poly.type
_entity_poly.pdbx_seq_one_letter_code
_entity_poly.pdbx_strand_id
1 'polypeptide(L)'
;CLVGSEMCIRDSLKAARRVGRKQIPILGINTGRLGFLADVSPEEMEVTFEEIQAGRYSVEERSVLQLICNDRNLQESPYALNEIAVLKRDSSSMISIRTAINGAYLNTYQADGLVIATPTGSTAYSLSVGGPIIVPHSNTIAITPVAPHSLNVRPIVIRDDWEITLDVESRSHNFLVAIDGSSETCKETTQLTIRRADYSIKVVKRFNHIFFDTLRSKMMWGADGRR
;
A
#
# COMPACT_ATOMS: atom_id res chain seq x y z
N CYS A 1 -7.86 4.07 21.35
CA CYS A 1 -9.07 4.73 20.82
C CYS A 1 -9.76 3.76 19.88
N LEU A 2 -10.92 3.25 20.27
CA LEU A 2 -11.77 2.41 19.43
C LEU A 2 -12.48 3.33 18.43
N VAL A 3 -12.20 3.17 17.14
CA VAL A 3 -12.99 3.78 16.08
C VAL A 3 -13.81 2.66 15.47
N GLY A 4 -15.06 2.53 15.89
CA GLY A 4 -16.02 1.65 15.24
C GLY A 4 -16.48 2.29 13.93
N SER A 5 -16.37 1.58 12.82
CA SER A 5 -17.13 1.85 11.62
C SER A 5 -17.27 0.60 10.75
N GLU A 6 -18.39 0.48 10.13
CA GLU A 6 -18.89 -0.72 9.47
C GLU A 6 -18.22 -1.09 8.14
N MET A 7 -17.15 -0.46 7.71
CA MET A 7 -16.59 -0.77 6.39
C MET A 7 -15.08 -0.75 6.35
N CYS A 8 -14.54 -1.96 6.41
CA CYS A 8 -13.40 -2.38 5.61
C CYS A 8 -12.05 -1.64 5.77
N ILE A 9 -11.18 -1.99 4.88
CA ILE A 9 -9.82 -1.52 4.62
C ILE A 9 -9.69 0.02 4.70
N ARG A 10 -10.66 0.79 4.19
CA ARG A 10 -10.66 2.26 4.23
C ARG A 10 -10.61 2.85 5.63
N ASP A 11 -11.20 2.20 6.63
CA ASP A 11 -11.25 2.74 7.98
C ASP A 11 -9.93 2.49 8.72
N SER A 12 -9.29 1.36 8.46
CA SER A 12 -7.92 1.11 8.93
C SER A 12 -6.93 2.13 8.33
N LEU A 13 -7.07 2.49 7.05
CA LEU A 13 -6.26 3.52 6.41
C LEU A 13 -6.55 4.92 6.98
N LYS A 14 -7.81 5.26 7.24
CA LYS A 14 -8.18 6.51 7.92
C LYS A 14 -7.63 6.57 9.34
N ALA A 15 -7.72 5.47 10.09
CA ALA A 15 -7.15 5.37 11.43
C ALA A 15 -5.62 5.57 11.38
N ALA A 16 -4.93 4.92 10.45
CA ALA A 16 -3.49 5.07 10.25
C ALA A 16 -3.11 6.53 9.94
N ARG A 17 -3.86 7.22 9.06
CA ARG A 17 -3.66 8.65 8.77
C ARG A 17 -3.86 9.54 10.00
N ARG A 18 -4.88 9.26 10.84
CA ARG A 18 -5.16 10.03 12.07
C ARG A 18 -4.12 9.81 13.15
N VAL A 19 -3.64 8.59 13.30
CA VAL A 19 -2.58 8.25 14.24
C VAL A 19 -1.26 8.86 13.78
N GLY A 20 -0.88 8.66 12.52
CA GLY A 20 0.34 9.22 11.94
C GLY A 20 1.56 9.00 12.86
N ARG A 21 2.29 10.06 13.13
CA ARG A 21 3.50 10.05 13.99
C ARG A 21 3.27 9.80 15.48
N LYS A 22 2.01 9.73 15.94
CA LYS A 22 1.70 9.55 17.37
C LYS A 22 2.05 8.18 17.91
N GLN A 23 2.38 7.22 17.02
CA GLN A 23 2.82 5.87 17.41
C GLN A 23 1.80 5.07 18.28
N ILE A 24 0.51 5.43 18.19
CA ILE A 24 -0.57 4.72 18.90
C ILE A 24 -0.86 3.42 18.15
N PRO A 25 -0.76 2.25 18.78
CA PRO A 25 -1.08 0.99 18.15
C PRO A 25 -2.56 0.90 17.74
N ILE A 26 -2.82 0.35 16.56
CA ILE A 26 -4.16 0.18 15.98
C ILE A 26 -4.52 -1.30 16.07
N LEU A 27 -5.68 -1.61 16.66
CA LEU A 27 -6.31 -2.93 16.57
C LEU A 27 -7.36 -2.88 15.45
N GLY A 28 -7.21 -3.72 14.43
CA GLY A 28 -8.16 -3.86 13.35
C GLY A 28 -9.14 -5.00 13.58
N ILE A 29 -10.43 -4.70 13.56
CA ILE A 29 -11.51 -5.69 13.62
C ILE A 29 -12.13 -5.79 12.23
N ASN A 30 -12.17 -6.99 11.67
CA ASN A 30 -12.66 -7.25 10.33
C ASN A 30 -14.15 -7.61 10.36
N THR A 31 -15.01 -6.68 10.01
CA THR A 31 -16.45 -6.88 9.86
C THR A 31 -16.87 -7.35 8.45
N GLY A 32 -15.92 -7.49 7.53
CA GLY A 32 -16.13 -7.88 6.12
C GLY A 32 -15.44 -9.19 5.73
N ARG A 33 -15.52 -9.52 4.45
CA ARG A 33 -14.98 -10.80 3.93
C ARG A 33 -13.49 -10.80 3.66
N LEU A 34 -12.84 -9.64 3.48
CA LEU A 34 -11.44 -9.55 3.08
C LEU A 34 -10.70 -8.49 3.90
N GLY A 35 -9.58 -8.85 4.53
CA GLY A 35 -8.71 -7.92 5.22
C GLY A 35 -7.44 -8.60 5.73
N PHE A 36 -6.27 -8.06 5.34
CA PHE A 36 -4.96 -8.50 5.82
C PHE A 36 -4.45 -7.64 6.97
N LEU A 37 -4.93 -6.41 7.06
CA LEU A 37 -4.54 -5.49 8.13
C LEU A 37 -5.38 -5.73 9.41
N ALA A 38 -6.70 -5.94 9.23
CA ALA A 38 -7.64 -6.29 10.28
C ALA A 38 -7.93 -7.80 10.21
N ASP A 39 -7.47 -8.55 11.18
CA ASP A 39 -7.53 -10.02 11.22
C ASP A 39 -8.35 -10.59 12.39
N VAL A 40 -8.80 -9.75 13.29
CA VAL A 40 -9.72 -10.13 14.38
C VAL A 40 -11.15 -10.08 13.86
N SER A 41 -11.88 -11.19 13.99
CA SER A 41 -13.32 -11.21 13.66
C SER A 41 -14.16 -10.63 14.82
N PRO A 42 -15.41 -10.21 14.57
CA PRO A 42 -16.29 -9.73 15.64
C PRO A 42 -16.51 -10.76 16.75
N GLU A 43 -16.56 -12.04 16.40
CA GLU A 43 -16.75 -13.15 17.34
C GLU A 43 -15.55 -13.35 18.27
N GLU A 44 -14.36 -12.94 17.82
CA GLU A 44 -13.10 -13.06 18.58
C GLU A 44 -12.80 -11.82 19.44
N MET A 45 -13.64 -10.78 19.39
CA MET A 45 -13.37 -9.50 20.06
C MET A 45 -13.16 -9.65 21.57
N GLU A 46 -14.07 -10.33 22.26
CA GLU A 46 -14.02 -10.48 23.74
C GLU A 46 -12.71 -11.16 24.16
N VAL A 47 -12.41 -12.29 23.52
CA VAL A 47 -11.17 -13.04 23.80
C VAL A 47 -9.94 -12.20 23.48
N THR A 48 -9.98 -11.43 22.38
CA THR A 48 -8.86 -10.56 22.00
C THR A 48 -8.64 -9.45 23.04
N PHE A 49 -9.71 -8.85 23.58
CA PHE A 49 -9.58 -7.85 24.64
C PHE A 49 -9.03 -8.44 25.93
N GLU A 50 -9.47 -9.62 26.33
CA GLU A 50 -8.91 -10.34 27.49
C GLU A 50 -7.41 -10.63 27.28
N GLU A 51 -7.02 -11.08 26.09
CA GLU A 51 -5.62 -11.32 25.74
C GLU A 51 -4.80 -10.03 25.84
N ILE A 52 -5.31 -8.91 25.32
CA ILE A 52 -4.65 -7.60 25.38
C ILE A 52 -4.51 -7.15 26.85
N GLN A 53 -5.54 -7.26 27.67
CA GLN A 53 -5.50 -6.92 29.09
C GLN A 53 -4.49 -7.78 29.86
N ALA A 54 -4.36 -9.04 29.48
CA ALA A 54 -3.38 -9.97 30.06
C ALA A 54 -1.95 -9.79 29.47
N GLY A 55 -1.73 -8.81 28.60
CA GLY A 55 -0.43 -8.57 27.96
C GLY A 55 -0.03 -9.62 26.89
N ARG A 56 -0.97 -10.46 26.47
CA ARG A 56 -0.73 -11.51 25.44
C ARG A 56 -1.05 -11.02 24.03
N TYR A 57 -0.25 -10.08 23.55
CA TYR A 57 -0.31 -9.55 22.18
C TYR A 57 1.08 -9.18 21.69
N SER A 58 1.22 -8.98 20.39
CA SER A 58 2.40 -8.40 19.77
C SER A 58 2.04 -7.08 19.07
N VAL A 59 3.04 -6.24 18.85
CA VAL A 59 2.90 -5.02 18.05
C VAL A 59 3.80 -5.14 16.85
N GLU A 60 3.19 -5.11 15.67
CA GLU A 60 3.90 -5.09 14.41
C GLU A 60 4.02 -3.68 13.86
N GLU A 61 5.20 -3.33 13.35
CA GLU A 61 5.44 -2.07 12.67
C GLU A 61 5.23 -2.23 11.17
N ARG A 62 4.43 -1.34 10.58
CA ARG A 62 4.16 -1.29 9.15
C ARG A 62 4.83 -0.07 8.55
N SER A 63 5.65 -0.29 7.53
CA SER A 63 6.29 0.79 6.79
C SER A 63 5.23 1.67 6.11
N VAL A 64 5.56 2.95 5.96
CA VAL A 64 4.73 3.97 5.33
C VAL A 64 5.54 4.59 4.20
N LEU A 65 4.92 4.81 3.05
CA LEU A 65 5.51 5.59 1.96
C LEU A 65 5.21 7.08 2.15
N GLN A 66 6.14 7.92 1.75
CA GLN A 66 5.97 9.36 1.64
C GLN A 66 6.10 9.78 0.17
N LEU A 67 5.13 10.57 -0.30
CA LEU A 67 5.19 11.23 -1.60
C LEU A 67 5.62 12.69 -1.42
N ILE A 68 6.55 13.14 -2.24
CA ILE A 68 7.03 14.52 -2.32
C ILE A 68 6.86 14.98 -3.77
N CYS A 69 6.22 16.13 -3.97
CA CYS A 69 6.10 16.81 -5.25
C CYS A 69 7.03 18.03 -5.25
N ASN A 70 7.75 18.26 -6.36
CA ASN A 70 8.72 19.37 -6.45
C ASN A 70 8.08 20.74 -6.56
N ASP A 71 6.86 20.85 -7.08
CA ASP A 71 6.22 22.10 -7.48
C ASP A 71 4.97 22.47 -6.67
N ARG A 72 4.50 21.59 -5.78
CA ARG A 72 3.27 21.81 -5.01
C ARG A 72 3.19 20.97 -3.73
N ASN A 73 2.35 21.44 -2.81
CA ASN A 73 1.88 20.61 -1.71
C ASN A 73 0.61 19.84 -2.15
N LEU A 74 0.52 18.59 -1.73
CA LEU A 74 -0.68 17.79 -1.92
C LEU A 74 -1.82 18.32 -1.04
N GLN A 75 -3.05 18.23 -1.54
CA GLN A 75 -4.24 18.60 -0.76
C GLN A 75 -4.53 17.57 0.34
N GLU A 76 -4.27 16.31 0.02
CA GLU A 76 -4.40 15.17 0.92
C GLU A 76 -3.07 14.86 1.63
N SER A 77 -3.14 13.90 2.55
CA SER A 77 -1.94 13.41 3.25
C SER A 77 -0.93 12.79 2.27
N PRO A 78 0.36 13.18 2.31
CA PRO A 78 1.38 12.63 1.43
C PRO A 78 1.85 11.23 1.84
N TYR A 79 1.20 10.58 2.79
CA TYR A 79 1.62 9.30 3.37
C TYR A 79 0.68 8.17 2.99
N ALA A 80 1.24 7.05 2.54
CA ALA A 80 0.52 5.83 2.21
C ALA A 80 0.96 4.66 3.07
N LEU A 81 -0.01 3.95 3.65
CA LEU A 81 0.22 2.67 4.33
C LEU A 81 0.25 1.52 3.33
N ASN A 82 -0.61 1.57 2.29
CA ASN A 82 -0.66 0.56 1.25
C ASN A 82 0.21 0.94 0.05
N GLU A 83 -0.23 1.93 -0.74
CA GLU A 83 0.43 2.25 -2.01
C GLU A 83 0.25 3.69 -2.45
N ILE A 84 1.19 4.12 -3.29
CA ILE A 84 1.10 5.31 -4.14
C ILE A 84 1.01 4.84 -5.58
N ALA A 85 -0.06 5.19 -6.28
CA ALA A 85 -0.27 4.84 -7.67
C ALA A 85 -0.23 6.09 -8.56
N VAL A 86 0.55 6.03 -9.63
CA VAL A 86 0.57 7.02 -10.71
C VAL A 86 -0.24 6.43 -11.86
N LEU A 87 -1.31 7.10 -12.28
CA LEU A 87 -2.28 6.56 -13.22
C LEU A 87 -2.55 7.56 -14.34
N LYS A 88 -2.87 7.05 -15.51
CA LYS A 88 -3.40 7.88 -16.59
C LYS A 88 -4.72 8.52 -16.16
N ARG A 89 -4.95 9.76 -16.61
CA ARG A 89 -6.23 10.43 -16.41
C ARG A 89 -7.23 10.06 -17.50
N ASP A 90 -6.75 9.98 -18.74
CA ASP A 90 -7.60 9.78 -19.91
C ASP A 90 -7.64 8.30 -20.32
N SER A 91 -8.80 7.85 -20.76
CA SER A 91 -9.02 6.44 -21.13
C SER A 91 -8.31 6.01 -22.42
N SER A 92 -8.00 6.96 -23.31
CA SER A 92 -7.60 6.68 -24.69
C SER A 92 -6.10 6.55 -24.94
N SER A 93 -5.24 6.89 -23.97
CA SER A 93 -3.78 6.84 -24.15
C SER A 93 -3.06 6.34 -22.92
N MET A 94 -1.96 5.62 -23.14
CA MET A 94 -0.99 5.29 -22.09
C MET A 94 -0.23 6.55 -21.67
N ILE A 95 0.39 6.48 -20.52
CA ILE A 95 1.38 7.46 -20.03
C ILE A 95 2.78 6.86 -20.07
N SER A 96 3.77 7.75 -20.18
CA SER A 96 5.19 7.40 -20.13
C SER A 96 5.73 7.79 -18.77
N ILE A 97 6.19 6.83 -17.98
CA ILE A 97 6.68 7.05 -16.62
C ILE A 97 8.16 6.72 -16.57
N ARG A 98 9.00 7.74 -16.65
CA ARG A 98 10.44 7.58 -16.48
C ARG A 98 10.74 7.41 -14.99
N THR A 99 11.35 6.29 -14.64
CA THR A 99 11.63 5.90 -13.27
C THR A 99 13.13 5.83 -13.02
N ALA A 100 13.57 6.46 -11.94
CA ALA A 100 14.93 6.35 -11.43
C ALA A 100 14.92 5.90 -9.97
N ILE A 101 15.94 5.20 -9.53
CA ILE A 101 16.13 4.73 -8.16
C ILE A 101 17.49 5.23 -7.67
N ASN A 102 17.48 6.02 -6.58
CA ASN A 102 18.67 6.69 -6.05
C ASN A 102 19.42 7.47 -7.15
N GLY A 103 18.67 8.11 -8.07
CA GLY A 103 19.20 8.85 -9.21
C GLY A 103 19.63 7.98 -10.41
N ALA A 104 19.72 6.66 -10.28
CA ALA A 104 20.05 5.76 -11.38
C ALA A 104 18.79 5.42 -12.20
N TYR A 105 18.85 5.58 -13.52
CA TYR A 105 17.75 5.23 -14.42
C TYR A 105 17.43 3.73 -14.33
N LEU A 106 16.15 3.41 -14.05
CA LEU A 106 15.65 2.03 -14.03
C LEU A 106 15.00 1.67 -15.37
N ASN A 107 13.95 2.39 -15.74
CA ASN A 107 13.14 2.12 -16.93
C ASN A 107 12.20 3.28 -17.23
N THR A 108 11.69 3.33 -18.46
CA THR A 108 10.55 4.16 -18.84
C THR A 108 9.36 3.27 -19.14
N TYR A 109 8.37 3.27 -18.25
CA TYR A 109 7.17 2.45 -18.38
C TYR A 109 6.17 3.12 -19.33
N GLN A 110 5.83 2.46 -20.43
CA GLN A 110 4.68 2.79 -21.28
C GLN A 110 3.52 1.94 -20.76
N ALA A 111 2.59 2.55 -20.00
CA ALA A 111 1.59 1.81 -19.26
C ALA A 111 0.35 2.67 -18.95
N ASP A 112 -0.69 2.06 -18.42
CA ASP A 112 -1.82 2.77 -17.84
C ASP A 112 -1.48 3.41 -16.48
N GLY A 113 -0.41 2.94 -15.85
CA GLY A 113 0.10 3.48 -14.59
C GLY A 113 1.23 2.66 -13.99
N LEU A 114 1.64 3.08 -12.79
CA LEU A 114 2.66 2.44 -11.97
C LEU A 114 2.23 2.48 -10.51
N VAL A 115 2.26 1.34 -9.84
CA VAL A 115 1.92 1.20 -8.41
C VAL A 115 3.18 0.95 -7.61
N ILE A 116 3.42 1.79 -6.62
CA ILE A 116 4.51 1.66 -5.66
C ILE A 116 3.89 1.26 -4.32
N ALA A 117 4.11 0.02 -3.88
CA ALA A 117 3.42 -0.58 -2.75
C ALA A 117 4.37 -0.99 -1.62
N THR A 118 3.94 -0.76 -0.38
CA THR A 118 4.55 -1.36 0.82
C THR A 118 4.26 -2.86 0.88
N PRO A 119 4.89 -3.63 1.77
CA PRO A 119 4.48 -5.01 2.05
C PRO A 119 3.01 -5.11 2.46
N THR A 120 2.48 -4.14 3.22
CA THR A 120 1.06 -4.08 3.59
C THR A 120 0.17 -3.92 2.36
N GLY A 121 0.53 -3.02 1.44
CA GLY A 121 -0.20 -2.76 0.19
C GLY A 121 -0.01 -3.83 -0.89
N SER A 122 0.93 -4.77 -0.70
CA SER A 122 1.16 -5.85 -1.68
C SER A 122 -0.08 -6.74 -1.89
N THR A 123 -0.99 -6.78 -0.92
CA THR A 123 -2.27 -7.50 -0.99
C THR A 123 -3.47 -6.60 -1.35
N ALA A 124 -3.23 -5.33 -1.70
CA ALA A 124 -4.23 -4.36 -2.12
C ALA A 124 -4.21 -4.13 -3.64
N TYR A 125 -4.13 -2.89 -4.12
CA TYR A 125 -4.16 -2.59 -5.54
C TYR A 125 -2.99 -3.23 -6.32
N SER A 126 -1.79 -3.29 -5.71
CA SER A 126 -0.63 -3.97 -6.30
C SER A 126 -0.94 -5.43 -6.69
N LEU A 127 -1.66 -6.17 -5.84
CA LEU A 127 -2.06 -7.55 -6.15
C LEU A 127 -2.99 -7.62 -7.37
N SER A 128 -3.96 -6.71 -7.45
CA SER A 128 -4.93 -6.67 -8.55
C SER A 128 -4.29 -6.43 -9.92
N VAL A 129 -3.12 -5.80 -9.96
CA VAL A 129 -2.36 -5.54 -11.19
C VAL A 129 -1.19 -6.51 -11.40
N GLY A 130 -1.18 -7.62 -10.65
CA GLY A 130 -0.20 -8.70 -10.82
C GLY A 130 1.11 -8.51 -10.05
N GLY A 131 1.12 -7.66 -9.03
CA GLY A 131 2.24 -7.50 -8.11
C GLY A 131 2.44 -8.74 -7.20
N PRO A 132 3.64 -8.93 -6.66
CA PRO A 132 3.94 -10.02 -5.75
C PRO A 132 3.31 -9.81 -4.37
N ILE A 133 2.96 -10.90 -3.69
CA ILE A 133 2.65 -10.86 -2.26
C ILE A 133 3.97 -10.75 -1.51
N ILE A 134 4.06 -9.74 -0.65
CA ILE A 134 5.26 -9.47 0.15
C ILE A 134 4.93 -9.69 1.62
N VAL A 135 5.76 -10.50 2.28
CA VAL A 135 5.62 -10.75 3.72
C VAL A 135 5.88 -9.46 4.50
N PRO A 136 5.08 -9.14 5.53
CA PRO A 136 5.35 -8.03 6.43
C PRO A 136 6.80 -8.07 6.97
N HIS A 137 7.36 -6.91 7.29
CA HIS A 137 8.73 -6.73 7.82
C HIS A 137 9.87 -7.13 6.86
N SER A 138 9.59 -7.27 5.56
CA SER A 138 10.63 -7.59 4.57
C SER A 138 11.54 -6.41 4.22
N ASN A 139 11.24 -5.19 4.69
CA ASN A 139 11.97 -3.95 4.38
C ASN A 139 12.13 -3.73 2.86
N THR A 140 11.02 -3.92 2.13
CA THR A 140 10.98 -3.81 0.67
C THR A 140 9.81 -2.96 0.19
N ILE A 141 9.90 -2.54 -1.06
CA ILE A 141 8.85 -1.84 -1.82
C ILE A 141 8.67 -2.58 -3.14
N ALA A 142 7.43 -2.82 -3.55
CA ALA A 142 7.12 -3.34 -4.88
C ALA A 142 6.82 -2.19 -5.84
N ILE A 143 7.36 -2.26 -7.05
CA ILE A 143 7.04 -1.39 -8.19
C ILE A 143 6.34 -2.27 -9.23
N THR A 144 5.06 -2.04 -9.44
CA THR A 144 4.20 -2.87 -10.29
C THR A 144 3.57 -2.02 -11.38
N PRO A 145 3.85 -2.26 -12.67
CA PRO A 145 3.21 -1.53 -13.77
C PRO A 145 1.76 -1.98 -13.97
N VAL A 146 0.89 -1.04 -14.33
CA VAL A 146 -0.51 -1.27 -14.65
C VAL A 146 -0.66 -1.39 -16.15
N ALA A 147 -1.08 -2.54 -16.67
CA ALA A 147 -1.28 -2.82 -18.09
C ALA A 147 -0.11 -2.29 -18.98
N PRO A 148 1.14 -2.71 -18.75
CA PRO A 148 2.27 -2.23 -19.53
C PRO A 148 2.19 -2.69 -20.98
N HIS A 149 2.58 -1.82 -21.90
CA HIS A 149 2.65 -2.15 -23.34
C HIS A 149 3.76 -3.17 -23.63
N SER A 150 4.87 -3.11 -22.90
CA SER A 150 6.00 -4.02 -23.10
C SER A 150 5.76 -5.36 -22.39
N LEU A 151 5.87 -6.45 -23.13
CA LEU A 151 5.75 -7.82 -22.61
C LEU A 151 6.93 -8.24 -21.72
N ASN A 152 8.04 -7.53 -21.77
CA ASN A 152 9.26 -7.86 -21.00
C ASN A 152 9.30 -7.20 -19.62
N VAL A 153 8.41 -6.25 -19.34
CA VAL A 153 8.34 -5.57 -18.04
C VAL A 153 7.63 -6.47 -17.05
N ARG A 154 8.19 -6.56 -15.86
CA ARG A 154 7.64 -7.32 -14.72
C ARG A 154 7.69 -6.46 -13.46
N PRO A 155 6.85 -6.75 -12.47
CA PRO A 155 7.01 -6.15 -11.15
C PRO A 155 8.42 -6.38 -10.62
N ILE A 156 8.98 -5.37 -9.95
CA ILE A 156 10.28 -5.46 -9.29
C ILE A 156 10.11 -5.13 -7.81
N VAL A 157 10.86 -5.84 -6.98
CA VAL A 157 10.93 -5.58 -5.54
C VAL A 157 12.30 -5.00 -5.22
N ILE A 158 12.30 -3.87 -4.53
CA ILE A 158 13.50 -3.14 -4.15
C ILE A 158 13.55 -2.96 -2.62
N ARG A 159 14.66 -2.47 -2.09
CA ARG A 159 14.79 -2.10 -0.67
C ARG A 159 13.95 -0.86 -0.37
N ASP A 160 13.38 -0.80 0.83
CA ASP A 160 12.51 0.32 1.23
C ASP A 160 13.26 1.59 1.66
N ASP A 161 14.60 1.49 1.84
CA ASP A 161 15.49 2.63 2.08
C ASP A 161 15.95 3.33 0.79
N TRP A 162 15.49 2.87 -0.38
CA TRP A 162 15.78 3.50 -1.65
C TRP A 162 14.72 4.54 -2.03
N GLU A 163 15.18 5.61 -2.69
CA GLU A 163 14.34 6.68 -3.18
C GLU A 163 13.96 6.43 -4.65
N ILE A 164 12.68 6.59 -4.96
CA ILE A 164 12.13 6.43 -6.31
C ILE A 164 11.75 7.80 -6.83
N THR A 165 12.29 8.18 -7.98
CA THR A 165 11.92 9.42 -8.69
C THR A 165 11.16 9.07 -9.96
N LEU A 166 10.03 9.75 -10.18
CA LEU A 166 9.17 9.57 -11.34
C LEU A 166 8.97 10.88 -12.08
N ASP A 167 9.24 10.87 -13.39
CA ASP A 167 8.85 11.91 -14.34
C ASP A 167 7.78 11.32 -15.26
N VAL A 168 6.66 12.02 -15.44
CA VAL A 168 5.49 11.51 -16.15
C VAL A 168 5.19 12.37 -17.38
N GLU A 169 5.07 11.74 -18.54
CA GLU A 169 4.59 12.37 -19.76
C GLU A 169 3.21 11.81 -20.13
N SER A 170 2.28 12.70 -20.48
CA SER A 170 0.90 12.36 -20.81
C SER A 170 0.39 13.25 -21.95
N ARG A 171 -0.42 12.72 -22.85
CA ARG A 171 -1.02 13.52 -23.94
C ARG A 171 -1.90 14.67 -23.46
N SER A 172 -2.54 14.51 -22.31
CA SER A 172 -3.37 15.55 -21.69
C SER A 172 -2.58 16.51 -20.81
N HIS A 173 -1.24 16.36 -20.76
CA HIS A 173 -0.36 17.12 -19.87
C HIS A 173 -0.73 17.00 -18.39
N ASN A 174 -1.53 15.99 -18.03
CA ASN A 174 -1.97 15.72 -16.68
C ASN A 174 -2.04 14.21 -16.42
N PHE A 175 -1.82 13.82 -15.16
CA PHE A 175 -1.96 12.46 -14.69
C PHE A 175 -2.60 12.43 -13.30
N LEU A 176 -2.97 11.26 -12.81
CA LEU A 176 -3.51 11.07 -11.47
C LEU A 176 -2.45 10.47 -10.55
N VAL A 177 -2.42 10.98 -9.34
CA VAL A 177 -1.69 10.35 -8.23
C VAL A 177 -2.71 9.92 -7.19
N ALA A 178 -2.73 8.63 -6.87
CA ALA A 178 -3.60 8.08 -5.84
C ALA A 178 -2.76 7.61 -4.64
N ILE A 179 -3.12 8.03 -3.44
CA ILE A 179 -2.47 7.70 -2.18
C ILE A 179 -3.50 6.97 -1.30
N ASP A 180 -3.32 5.66 -1.10
CA ASP A 180 -4.27 4.81 -0.37
C ASP A 180 -5.73 5.03 -0.84
N GLY A 181 -5.93 5.15 -2.16
CA GLY A 181 -7.24 5.31 -2.78
C GLY A 181 -7.79 6.75 -2.84
N SER A 182 -7.13 7.75 -2.25
CA SER A 182 -7.43 9.17 -2.48
C SER A 182 -6.64 9.70 -3.67
N SER A 183 -7.28 10.27 -4.68
CA SER A 183 -6.60 10.68 -5.91
C SER A 183 -6.63 12.19 -6.13
N GLU A 184 -5.52 12.72 -6.64
CA GLU A 184 -5.36 14.11 -7.07
C GLU A 184 -4.81 14.16 -8.50
N THR A 185 -5.16 15.24 -9.22
CA THR A 185 -4.59 15.49 -10.56
C THR A 185 -3.27 16.25 -10.43
N CYS A 186 -2.23 15.74 -11.08
CA CYS A 186 -0.93 16.39 -11.23
C CYS A 186 -0.67 16.79 -12.68
N LYS A 187 0.15 17.84 -12.88
CA LYS A 187 0.64 18.23 -14.21
C LYS A 187 1.87 17.40 -14.55
N GLU A 188 2.14 17.20 -15.83
CA GLU A 188 3.33 16.48 -16.28
C GLU A 188 4.66 17.14 -15.88
N THR A 189 4.63 18.45 -15.54
CA THR A 189 5.80 19.17 -15.01
C THR A 189 6.14 18.81 -13.57
N THR A 190 5.22 18.09 -12.87
CA THR A 190 5.40 17.69 -11.49
C THR A 190 6.27 16.45 -11.42
N GLN A 191 7.48 16.57 -10.89
CA GLN A 191 8.31 15.43 -10.55
C GLN A 191 7.88 14.87 -9.19
N LEU A 192 7.76 13.56 -9.12
CA LEU A 192 7.38 12.83 -7.91
C LEU A 192 8.59 12.13 -7.33
N THR A 193 8.79 12.28 -6.02
CA THR A 193 9.75 11.51 -5.25
C THR A 193 9.01 10.66 -4.21
N ILE A 194 9.25 9.36 -4.23
CA ILE A 194 8.62 8.41 -3.30
C ILE A 194 9.72 7.73 -2.50
N ARG A 195 9.56 7.73 -1.18
CA ARG A 195 10.49 7.10 -0.24
C ARG A 195 9.74 6.56 0.97
N ARG A 196 10.42 5.77 1.78
CA ARG A 196 9.91 5.39 3.10
C ARG A 196 9.82 6.62 4.00
N ALA A 197 8.70 6.74 4.72
CA ALA A 197 8.54 7.75 5.76
C ALA A 197 9.47 7.46 6.96
N ASP A 198 9.74 8.49 7.76
CA ASP A 198 10.54 8.42 8.97
C ASP A 198 9.78 7.89 10.19
N TYR A 199 8.58 7.36 9.98
CA TYR A 199 7.74 6.71 11.00
C TYR A 199 7.05 5.47 10.42
N SER A 200 6.61 4.60 11.32
CA SER A 200 5.82 3.41 11.03
C SER A 200 4.44 3.50 11.66
N ILE A 201 3.50 2.69 11.18
CA ILE A 201 2.21 2.48 11.82
C ILE A 201 2.28 1.20 12.65
N LYS A 202 1.89 1.28 13.91
CA LYS A 202 1.86 0.15 14.83
C LYS A 202 0.51 -0.55 14.77
N VAL A 203 0.53 -1.87 14.57
CA VAL A 203 -0.67 -2.71 14.49
C VAL A 203 -0.60 -3.77 15.58
N VAL A 204 -1.64 -3.86 16.37
CA VAL A 204 -1.77 -4.91 17.39
C VAL A 204 -2.13 -6.22 16.70
N LYS A 205 -1.41 -7.28 17.04
CA LYS A 205 -1.67 -8.65 16.60
C LYS A 205 -1.85 -9.56 17.81
N ARG A 206 -2.72 -10.54 17.69
CA ARG A 206 -2.85 -11.58 18.70
C ARG A 206 -1.53 -12.36 18.83
N PHE A 207 -1.26 -12.80 20.03
CA PHE A 207 -0.13 -13.71 20.26
C PHE A 207 -0.33 -14.97 19.41
N ASN A 208 0.68 -15.48 18.75
CA ASN A 208 0.62 -16.60 17.80
C ASN A 208 -0.08 -16.33 16.44
N HIS A 209 -0.37 -15.06 16.08
CA HIS A 209 -0.84 -14.76 14.74
C HIS A 209 0.25 -15.08 13.70
N ILE A 210 -0.11 -15.89 12.69
CA ILE A 210 0.80 -16.26 11.59
C ILE A 210 0.26 -15.70 10.28
N PHE A 211 1.06 -14.89 9.59
CA PHE A 211 0.69 -14.28 8.30
C PHE A 211 0.20 -15.30 7.27
N PHE A 212 0.82 -16.50 7.22
CA PHE A 212 0.45 -17.54 6.26
C PHE A 212 -0.92 -18.14 6.54
N ASP A 213 -1.41 -18.13 7.78
CA ASP A 213 -2.77 -18.56 8.11
C ASP A 213 -3.79 -17.57 7.56
N THR A 214 -3.52 -16.27 7.69
CA THR A 214 -4.31 -15.23 7.06
C THR A 214 -4.30 -15.35 5.54
N LEU A 215 -3.15 -15.61 4.93
CA LEU A 215 -3.03 -15.79 3.49
C LEU A 215 -3.89 -16.97 3.00
N ARG A 216 -3.82 -18.13 3.66
CA ARG A 216 -4.64 -19.31 3.32
C ARG A 216 -6.13 -19.06 3.51
N SER A 217 -6.52 -18.49 4.65
CA SER A 217 -7.93 -18.29 4.99
C SER A 217 -8.61 -17.21 4.16
N LYS A 218 -7.90 -16.10 3.85
CA LYS A 218 -8.46 -14.94 3.15
C LYS A 218 -8.38 -15.02 1.64
N MET A 219 -7.38 -15.71 1.10
CA MET A 219 -7.16 -15.81 -0.35
C MET A 219 -7.38 -17.24 -0.89
N MET A 220 -7.77 -18.18 -0.06
CA MET A 220 -7.82 -19.61 -0.43
C MET A 220 -6.50 -20.07 -1.07
N TRP A 221 -5.38 -19.58 -0.56
CA TRP A 221 -4.06 -19.83 -1.11
C TRP A 221 -3.74 -21.32 -1.12
N GLY A 222 -3.53 -21.89 -2.31
CA GLY A 222 -3.26 -23.32 -2.48
C GLY A 222 -4.50 -24.23 -2.37
N ALA A 223 -5.72 -23.66 -2.25
CA ALA A 223 -6.93 -24.45 -2.31
C ALA A 223 -7.16 -24.95 -3.74
N ASP A 224 -7.15 -26.28 -3.92
CA ASP A 224 -7.57 -26.90 -5.18
C ASP A 224 -9.11 -26.97 -5.20
N GLY A 225 -9.74 -26.26 -6.13
CA GLY A 225 -11.20 -26.27 -6.32
C GLY A 225 -11.77 -27.63 -6.78
N ARG A 226 -10.95 -28.68 -6.76
CA ARG A 226 -11.30 -30.07 -7.14
C ARG A 226 -11.42 -31.04 -5.95
N ARG A 227 -11.51 -30.50 -4.72
CA ARG A 227 -11.81 -31.31 -3.53
C ARG A 227 -13.14 -30.95 -2.93
#